data_3e8220386823e09cf5af9e8365299b82
#
_entry.id   3e8220386823e09cf5af9e8365299b82
#
_cell.length_a   1.000
_cell.length_b   1.000
_cell.length_c   1.000
_cell.angle_alpha   90.00
_cell.angle_beta   90.00
_cell.angle_gamma   90.00
#
_symmetry.space_group_name_H-M   'P 1'
#
loop_
_entity.id
_entity.type
_entity.pdbx_description
1 polymer ?
#
loop_
_entity_poly.entity_id
_entity_poly.type
_entity_poly.pdbx_seq_one_letter_code
_entity_poly.pdbx_strand_id
1 'polypeptide(L)'
;MDVANTENRCRGFTLIELVAVLLILGVLGSGIMLRWAPGDQSLSAQADLFARNLRHAQAMAMARGVALVLDVKTASNYAITDGTATIRDSAGALQNFTLDNGVTLSVSNLRFDSLGRPLNGGSLMSAAQSWTLSGESSTETVQIQPLTGFVTVTP
;
A
#
# COMPACT_ATOMS: atom_id res chain seq x y z
N MET A 1 -76.08 -8.25 0.27
CA MET A 1 -74.73 -8.76 -0.04
C MET A 1 -73.93 -7.52 -0.43
N ASP A 2 -73.32 -6.85 0.60
CA ASP A 2 -72.57 -5.60 0.43
C ASP A 2 -71.11 -5.90 0.14
N VAL A 3 -70.66 -5.51 -1.02
CA VAL A 3 -69.24 -5.61 -1.40
C VAL A 3 -68.56 -4.29 -0.93
N ALA A 4 -67.81 -4.42 0.18
CA ALA A 4 -67.01 -3.34 0.70
C ALA A 4 -65.88 -3.00 -0.31
N ASN A 5 -66.01 -1.88 -1.00
CA ASN A 5 -64.96 -1.33 -1.86
C ASN A 5 -63.87 -0.69 -1.01
N THR A 6 -62.77 -1.40 -0.80
CA THR A 6 -61.56 -0.84 -0.16
C THR A 6 -60.80 0.00 -1.15
N GLU A 7 -61.07 1.31 -1.12
CA GLU A 7 -60.28 2.31 -1.87
C GLU A 7 -58.84 2.35 -1.31
N ASN A 8 -57.90 1.77 -2.05
CA ASN A 8 -56.46 1.96 -1.85
C ASN A 8 -56.09 3.42 -2.14
N ARG A 9 -56.08 4.25 -1.10
CA ARG A 9 -55.59 5.62 -1.20
C ARG A 9 -54.06 5.55 -1.39
N CYS A 10 -53.59 5.67 -2.61
CA CYS A 10 -52.19 5.96 -2.90
C CYS A 10 -51.86 7.35 -2.33
N ARG A 11 -51.20 7.39 -1.19
CA ARG A 11 -50.63 8.61 -0.60
C ARG A 11 -49.40 8.99 -1.42
N GLY A 12 -49.53 10.03 -2.23
CA GLY A 12 -48.42 10.67 -2.91
C GLY A 12 -47.51 11.41 -1.88
N PHE A 13 -46.25 11.50 -2.17
CA PHE A 13 -45.29 12.32 -1.38
C PHE A 13 -45.72 13.79 -1.44
N THR A 14 -45.66 14.46 -0.30
CA THR A 14 -45.90 15.90 -0.21
C THR A 14 -44.67 16.66 -0.68
N LEU A 15 -44.84 17.85 -1.24
CA LEU A 15 -43.75 18.72 -1.69
C LEU A 15 -42.78 19.05 -0.52
N ILE A 16 -43.34 19.23 0.70
CA ILE A 16 -42.54 19.52 1.91
C ILE A 16 -41.66 18.32 2.31
N GLU A 17 -42.14 17.09 2.14
CA GLU A 17 -41.40 15.88 2.45
C GLU A 17 -40.25 15.71 1.48
N LEU A 18 -40.42 15.99 0.19
CA LEU A 18 -39.34 15.98 -0.80
C LEU A 18 -38.25 17.01 -0.47
N VAL A 19 -38.65 18.24 -0.09
CA VAL A 19 -37.69 19.28 0.32
C VAL A 19 -36.94 18.88 1.59
N ALA A 20 -37.63 18.29 2.56
CA ALA A 20 -36.98 17.81 3.80
C ALA A 20 -35.96 16.71 3.54
N VAL A 21 -36.25 15.74 2.67
CA VAL A 21 -35.33 14.67 2.27
C VAL A 21 -34.12 15.25 1.55
N LEU A 22 -34.29 16.18 0.63
CA LEU A 22 -33.16 16.81 -0.07
C LEU A 22 -32.27 17.61 0.88
N LEU A 23 -32.86 18.29 1.88
CA LEU A 23 -32.10 19.02 2.90
C LEU A 23 -31.26 18.06 3.76
N ILE A 24 -31.84 16.95 4.20
CA ILE A 24 -31.13 15.93 4.99
C ILE A 24 -30.01 15.30 4.15
N LEU A 25 -30.27 14.94 2.89
CA LEU A 25 -29.25 14.41 1.98
C LEU A 25 -28.13 15.41 1.71
N GLY A 26 -28.44 16.70 1.58
CA GLY A 26 -27.44 17.76 1.43
C GLY A 26 -26.54 17.91 2.63
N VAL A 27 -27.10 17.85 3.85
CA VAL A 27 -26.32 17.92 5.09
C VAL A 27 -25.47 16.67 5.30
N LEU A 28 -26.01 15.47 5.03
CA LEU A 28 -25.26 14.21 5.12
C LEU A 28 -24.18 14.12 4.04
N GLY A 29 -24.44 14.58 2.82
CA GLY A 29 -23.49 14.57 1.71
C GLY A 29 -22.28 15.48 1.94
N SER A 30 -22.45 16.61 2.62
CA SER A 30 -21.34 17.53 2.92
C SER A 30 -20.30 16.95 3.89
N GLY A 31 -20.70 16.03 4.76
CA GLY A 31 -19.80 15.38 5.72
C GLY A 31 -18.89 14.29 5.12
N ILE A 32 -19.24 13.74 3.97
CA ILE A 32 -18.50 12.63 3.36
C ILE A 32 -17.28 13.15 2.57
N MET A 33 -17.35 14.32 1.97
CA MET A 33 -16.24 14.90 1.19
C MET A 33 -15.02 15.28 2.03
N LEU A 34 -15.16 15.50 3.34
CA LEU A 34 -14.05 15.91 4.22
C LEU A 34 -13.16 14.76 4.69
N ARG A 35 -13.50 13.51 4.41
CA ARG A 35 -12.72 12.34 4.88
C ARG A 35 -11.96 11.57 3.79
N TRP A 36 -12.10 11.95 2.55
CA TRP A 36 -11.34 11.34 1.47
C TRP A 36 -10.16 12.23 1.07
N ALA A 37 -9.04 12.06 1.77
CA ALA A 37 -7.74 12.47 1.26
C ALA A 37 -7.21 11.32 0.37
N PRO A 38 -7.28 11.42 -0.96
CA PRO A 38 -6.83 10.33 -1.85
C PRO A 38 -5.34 10.04 -1.70
N GLY A 39 -4.56 10.99 -1.15
CA GLY A 39 -3.13 10.87 -0.93
C GLY A 39 -2.74 9.85 0.14
N ASP A 40 -3.48 9.79 1.26
CA ASP A 40 -3.14 8.89 2.37
C ASP A 40 -3.42 7.43 2.04
N GLN A 41 -4.48 7.14 1.27
CA GLN A 41 -4.76 5.78 0.80
C GLN A 41 -3.72 5.29 -0.21
N SER A 42 -3.18 6.18 -1.04
CA SER A 42 -2.11 5.82 -1.99
C SER A 42 -0.81 5.53 -1.26
N LEU A 43 -0.49 6.26 -0.19
CA LEU A 43 0.72 6.04 0.63
C LEU A 43 0.70 4.66 1.29
N SER A 44 -0.40 4.32 1.98
CA SER A 44 -0.54 3.01 2.64
C SER A 44 -0.46 1.85 1.64
N ALA A 45 -1.15 1.97 0.49
CA ALA A 45 -1.07 0.96 -0.57
C ALA A 45 0.36 0.79 -1.12
N GLN A 46 1.12 1.88 -1.23
CA GLN A 46 2.51 1.83 -1.70
C GLN A 46 3.48 1.29 -0.64
N ALA A 47 3.26 1.58 0.65
CA ALA A 47 4.00 0.99 1.75
C ALA A 47 3.80 -0.53 1.81
N ASP A 48 2.56 -0.98 1.65
CA ASP A 48 2.24 -2.41 1.56
C ASP A 48 2.86 -3.07 0.32
N LEU A 49 2.87 -2.38 -0.82
CA LEU A 49 3.52 -2.86 -2.04
C LEU A 49 5.03 -2.99 -1.84
N PHE A 50 5.66 -1.99 -1.23
CA PHE A 50 7.09 -2.03 -0.90
C PHE A 50 7.42 -3.19 0.05
N ALA A 51 6.62 -3.38 1.10
CA ALA A 51 6.77 -4.49 2.03
C ALA A 51 6.59 -5.87 1.34
N ARG A 52 5.65 -5.99 0.39
CA ARG A 52 5.49 -7.20 -0.43
C ARG A 52 6.71 -7.46 -1.30
N ASN A 53 7.27 -6.41 -1.91
CA ASN A 53 8.46 -6.54 -2.76
C ASN A 53 9.71 -6.90 -1.95
N LEU A 54 9.82 -6.45 -0.69
CA LEU A 54 10.86 -6.93 0.23
C LEU A 54 10.73 -8.44 0.49
N ARG A 55 9.53 -8.90 0.81
CA ARG A 55 9.26 -10.35 1.03
C ARG A 55 9.47 -11.16 -0.25
N HIS A 56 9.13 -10.58 -1.40
CA HIS A 56 9.36 -11.20 -2.71
C HIS A 56 10.85 -11.35 -3.01
N ALA A 57 11.66 -10.30 -2.76
CA ALA A 57 13.12 -10.36 -2.92
C ALA A 57 13.73 -11.44 -2.00
N GLN A 58 13.29 -11.52 -0.75
CA GLN A 58 13.70 -12.57 0.18
C GLN A 58 13.36 -13.97 -0.34
N ALA A 59 12.12 -14.19 -0.77
CA ALA A 59 11.67 -15.48 -1.30
C ALA A 59 12.44 -15.87 -2.58
N MET A 60 12.71 -14.91 -3.46
CA MET A 60 13.51 -15.16 -4.66
C MET A 60 14.96 -15.48 -4.35
N ALA A 61 15.57 -14.84 -3.36
CA ALA A 61 16.93 -15.16 -2.91
C ALA A 61 17.02 -16.62 -2.45
N MET A 62 16.06 -17.05 -1.66
CA MET A 62 15.96 -18.45 -1.20
C MET A 62 15.70 -19.42 -2.35
N ALA A 63 14.75 -19.11 -3.23
CA ALA A 63 14.35 -19.99 -4.34
C ALA A 63 15.49 -20.19 -5.36
N ARG A 64 16.29 -19.14 -5.59
CA ARG A 64 17.42 -19.18 -6.54
C ARG A 64 18.73 -19.62 -5.90
N GLY A 65 18.81 -19.65 -4.57
CA GLY A 65 20.05 -19.96 -3.84
C GLY A 65 21.15 -18.92 -4.03
N VAL A 66 20.79 -17.67 -4.37
CA VAL A 66 21.74 -16.57 -4.63
C VAL A 66 21.39 -15.35 -3.78
N ALA A 67 22.41 -14.53 -3.52
CA ALA A 67 22.16 -13.27 -2.82
C ALA A 67 21.48 -12.28 -3.77
N LEU A 68 20.46 -11.56 -3.26
CA LEU A 68 19.76 -10.49 -3.97
C LEU A 68 19.78 -9.19 -3.16
N VAL A 69 19.71 -8.09 -3.89
CA VAL A 69 19.72 -6.74 -3.31
C VAL A 69 18.44 -6.03 -3.69
N LEU A 70 17.72 -5.50 -2.69
CA LEU A 70 16.75 -4.46 -2.93
C LEU A 70 17.53 -3.14 -3.00
N ASP A 71 17.64 -2.60 -4.19
CA ASP A 71 18.43 -1.42 -4.53
C ASP A 71 17.49 -0.20 -4.69
N VAL A 72 17.54 0.72 -3.74
CA VAL A 72 16.78 1.98 -3.78
C VAL A 72 17.61 3.01 -4.54
N LYS A 73 17.34 3.15 -5.83
CA LYS A 73 18.11 4.02 -6.74
C LYS A 73 17.85 5.50 -6.52
N THR A 74 16.60 5.86 -6.25
CA THR A 74 16.16 7.22 -5.97
C THR A 74 15.05 7.20 -4.93
N ALA A 75 14.63 8.35 -4.45
CA ALA A 75 13.49 8.45 -3.53
C ALA A 75 12.15 7.94 -4.11
N SER A 76 12.06 7.73 -5.42
CA SER A 76 10.83 7.24 -6.08
C SER A 76 11.01 5.93 -6.85
N ASN A 77 12.24 5.39 -6.93
CA ASN A 77 12.50 4.18 -7.72
C ASN A 77 13.38 3.20 -6.97
N TYR A 78 13.00 1.94 -7.00
CA TYR A 78 13.80 0.84 -6.46
C TYR A 78 13.71 -0.40 -7.36
N ALA A 79 14.65 -1.30 -7.22
CA ALA A 79 14.73 -2.52 -8.02
C ALA A 79 15.23 -3.69 -7.19
N ILE A 80 14.95 -4.90 -7.65
CA ILE A 80 15.61 -6.11 -7.12
C ILE A 80 16.73 -6.48 -8.10
N THR A 81 17.95 -6.57 -7.59
CA THR A 81 19.16 -6.77 -8.37
C THR A 81 19.96 -7.97 -7.83
N ASP A 82 20.86 -8.50 -8.64
CA ASP A 82 21.89 -9.46 -8.19
C ASP A 82 23.16 -8.78 -7.65
N GLY A 83 23.10 -7.45 -7.52
CA GLY A 83 24.22 -6.58 -7.15
C GLY A 83 24.86 -5.86 -8.34
N THR A 84 24.54 -6.26 -9.57
CA THR A 84 25.02 -5.64 -10.82
C THR A 84 23.87 -5.24 -11.74
N ALA A 85 22.94 -6.15 -11.96
CA ALA A 85 21.83 -5.97 -12.89
C ALA A 85 20.48 -6.21 -12.21
N THR A 86 19.45 -5.52 -12.69
CA THR A 86 18.07 -5.79 -12.30
C THR A 86 17.68 -7.19 -12.76
N ILE A 87 17.17 -7.99 -11.84
CA ILE A 87 16.77 -9.35 -12.16
C ILE A 87 15.42 -9.38 -12.87
N ARG A 88 15.14 -10.53 -13.51
CA ARG A 88 13.83 -10.83 -14.10
C ARG A 88 13.10 -11.88 -13.26
N ASP A 89 11.78 -11.79 -13.22
CA ASP A 89 10.95 -12.84 -12.66
C ASP A 89 10.84 -14.07 -13.60
N SER A 90 10.04 -15.04 -13.21
CA SER A 90 9.78 -16.24 -14.01
C SER A 90 9.04 -15.97 -15.34
N ALA A 91 8.35 -14.84 -15.44
CA ALA A 91 7.66 -14.37 -16.64
C ALA A 91 8.56 -13.50 -17.54
N GLY A 92 9.80 -13.22 -17.14
CA GLY A 92 10.76 -12.39 -17.85
C GLY A 92 10.63 -10.89 -17.61
N ALA A 93 9.72 -10.44 -16.71
CA ALA A 93 9.56 -9.03 -16.39
C ALA A 93 10.70 -8.54 -15.48
N LEU A 94 11.22 -7.35 -15.77
CA LEU A 94 12.23 -6.70 -14.92
C LEU A 94 11.63 -6.29 -13.59
N GLN A 95 12.34 -6.57 -12.52
CA GLN A 95 11.93 -6.22 -11.16
C GLN A 95 12.34 -4.78 -10.81
N ASN A 96 11.78 -3.83 -11.56
CA ASN A 96 11.87 -2.39 -11.32
C ASN A 96 10.52 -1.86 -10.86
N PHE A 97 10.53 -1.01 -9.85
CA PHE A 97 9.34 -0.46 -9.24
C PHE A 97 9.47 1.05 -9.11
N THR A 98 8.38 1.76 -9.38
CA THR A 98 8.27 3.21 -9.23
C THR A 98 7.18 3.51 -8.22
N LEU A 99 7.44 4.46 -7.34
CA LEU A 99 6.42 5.01 -6.44
C LEU A 99 5.67 6.12 -7.18
N ASP A 100 4.35 6.10 -7.06
CA ASP A 100 3.44 7.04 -7.74
C ASP A 100 2.94 8.13 -6.77
N ASN A 101 2.21 9.10 -7.33
CA ASN A 101 1.50 10.15 -6.56
C ASN A 101 2.38 10.97 -5.61
N GLY A 102 3.64 11.21 -5.97
CA GLY A 102 4.55 12.02 -5.16
C GLY A 102 5.05 11.34 -3.88
N VAL A 103 4.75 10.05 -3.68
CA VAL A 103 5.29 9.29 -2.54
C VAL A 103 6.79 9.14 -2.71
N THR A 104 7.52 9.39 -1.63
CA THR A 104 8.97 9.26 -1.58
C THR A 104 9.41 8.25 -0.53
N LEU A 105 10.53 7.59 -0.79
CA LEU A 105 11.11 6.54 0.04
C LEU A 105 12.50 6.98 0.53
N SER A 106 12.83 6.72 1.77
CA SER A 106 14.21 6.92 2.27
C SER A 106 15.18 5.98 1.54
N VAL A 107 16.28 6.55 1.02
CA VAL A 107 17.25 5.81 0.21
C VAL A 107 18.12 4.95 1.12
N SER A 108 17.86 3.65 1.13
CA SER A 108 18.65 2.66 1.86
C SER A 108 18.51 1.29 1.20
N ASN A 109 19.64 0.66 0.88
CA ASN A 109 19.67 -0.64 0.24
C ASN A 109 19.64 -1.77 1.27
N LEU A 110 19.11 -2.93 0.85
CA LEU A 110 19.10 -4.13 1.65
C LEU A 110 19.55 -5.32 0.81
N ARG A 111 20.41 -6.15 1.37
CA ARG A 111 20.83 -7.40 0.74
C ARG A 111 20.25 -8.59 1.49
N PHE A 112 19.79 -9.60 0.76
CA PHE A 112 19.46 -10.91 1.30
C PHE A 112 20.53 -11.91 0.87
N ASP A 113 20.92 -12.82 1.76
CA ASP A 113 21.73 -13.96 1.38
C ASP A 113 20.87 -15.07 0.73
N SER A 114 21.51 -16.16 0.29
CA SER A 114 20.83 -17.31 -0.31
C SER A 114 19.87 -18.05 0.62
N LEU A 115 19.91 -17.79 1.91
CA LEU A 115 18.99 -18.32 2.91
C LEU A 115 17.87 -17.33 3.25
N GLY A 116 17.81 -16.17 2.57
CA GLY A 116 16.84 -15.12 2.81
C GLY A 116 17.09 -14.28 4.06
N ARG A 117 18.27 -14.35 4.65
CA ARG A 117 18.60 -13.56 5.83
C ARG A 117 19.07 -12.17 5.40
N PRO A 118 18.61 -11.10 6.07
CA PRO A 118 19.02 -9.75 5.73
C PRO A 118 20.46 -9.48 6.16
N LEU A 119 21.22 -8.82 5.28
CA LEU A 119 22.62 -8.46 5.47
C LEU A 119 22.81 -6.94 5.46
N ASN A 120 23.74 -6.49 6.31
CA ASN A 120 24.27 -5.13 6.28
C ASN A 120 25.80 -5.20 6.06
N GLY A 121 26.28 -4.60 4.95
CA GLY A 121 27.71 -4.59 4.62
C GLY A 121 28.32 -5.99 4.46
N GLY A 122 27.53 -7.01 4.11
CA GLY A 122 27.98 -8.40 3.93
C GLY A 122 27.88 -9.27 5.17
N SER A 123 27.58 -8.71 6.34
CA SER A 123 27.34 -9.45 7.60
C SER A 123 25.86 -9.52 7.92
N LEU A 124 25.46 -10.54 8.71
CA LEU A 124 24.08 -10.63 9.19
C LEU A 124 23.69 -9.38 9.97
N MET A 125 22.50 -8.86 9.69
CA MET A 125 21.98 -7.71 10.43
C MET A 125 21.80 -8.06 11.91
N SER A 126 22.25 -7.15 12.80
CA SER A 126 22.07 -7.24 14.25
C SER A 126 20.96 -6.31 14.76
N ALA A 127 20.57 -5.32 13.99
CA ALA A 127 19.49 -4.36 14.30
C ALA A 127 18.47 -4.32 13.17
N ALA A 128 17.23 -3.94 13.50
CA ALA A 128 16.20 -3.72 12.49
C ALA A 128 16.55 -2.53 11.58
N GLN A 129 16.20 -2.63 10.31
CA GLN A 129 16.31 -1.53 9.35
C GLN A 129 14.91 -1.03 9.00
N SER A 130 14.78 0.28 8.85
CA SER A 130 13.50 0.92 8.53
C SER A 130 13.62 1.80 7.30
N TRP A 131 12.54 1.86 6.54
CA TRP A 131 12.33 2.82 5.45
C TRP A 131 11.11 3.66 5.78
N THR A 132 11.24 4.96 5.63
CA THR A 132 10.11 5.89 5.73
C THR A 132 9.61 6.20 4.33
N LEU A 133 8.33 5.96 4.10
CA LEU A 133 7.61 6.44 2.93
C LEU A 133 6.88 7.71 3.34
N SER A 134 7.03 8.76 2.57
CA SER A 134 6.42 10.07 2.84
C SER A 134 5.48 10.44 1.70
N GLY A 135 4.23 10.74 2.05
CA GLY A 135 3.23 11.35 1.19
C GLY A 135 3.12 12.86 1.43
N GLU A 136 2.03 13.47 0.98
CA GLU A 136 1.78 14.91 1.15
C GLU A 136 1.55 15.31 2.62
N SER A 137 0.84 14.51 3.40
CA SER A 137 0.40 14.85 4.77
C SER A 137 0.74 13.81 5.82
N SER A 138 1.19 12.63 5.41
CA SER A 138 1.45 11.50 6.30
C SER A 138 2.71 10.75 5.92
N THR A 139 3.18 9.91 6.84
CA THR A 139 4.33 9.03 6.64
C THR A 139 3.98 7.63 7.09
N GLU A 140 4.55 6.63 6.40
CA GLU A 140 4.48 5.23 6.79
C GLU A 140 5.88 4.66 6.94
N THR A 141 6.05 3.75 7.88
CA THR A 141 7.34 3.11 8.14
C THR A 141 7.26 1.63 7.84
N VAL A 142 8.13 1.16 6.95
CA VAL A 142 8.34 -0.25 6.67
C VAL A 142 9.62 -0.69 7.37
N GLN A 143 9.53 -1.68 8.23
CA GLN A 143 10.65 -2.19 9.02
C GLN A 143 10.90 -3.65 8.74
N ILE A 144 12.18 -4.04 8.64
CA ILE A 144 12.63 -5.43 8.54
C ILE A 144 13.38 -5.83 9.82
N GLN A 145 13.02 -6.99 10.36
CA GLN A 145 13.66 -7.54 11.53
C GLN A 145 14.97 -8.27 11.16
N PRO A 146 16.02 -8.15 12.00
CA PRO A 146 17.27 -8.86 11.80
C PRO A 146 17.06 -10.38 11.85
N LEU A 147 17.96 -11.12 11.25
CA LEU A 147 18.02 -12.58 11.20
C LEU A 147 16.87 -13.24 10.44
N THR A 148 15.63 -12.89 10.73
CA THR A 148 14.43 -13.51 10.15
C THR A 148 13.99 -12.87 8.83
N GLY A 149 14.28 -11.57 8.66
CA GLY A 149 13.76 -10.80 7.53
C GLY A 149 12.25 -10.56 7.60
N PHE A 150 11.63 -10.67 8.79
CA PHE A 150 10.20 -10.37 8.95
C PHE A 150 9.94 -8.89 8.73
N VAL A 151 8.97 -8.57 7.86
CA VAL A 151 8.64 -7.19 7.46
C VAL A 151 7.32 -6.77 8.08
N THR A 152 7.33 -5.59 8.73
CA THR A 152 6.14 -4.91 9.28
C THR A 152 5.96 -3.55 8.62
N VAL A 153 4.70 -3.10 8.55
CA VAL A 153 4.31 -1.75 8.14
C VAL A 153 3.63 -1.10 9.32
N THR A 154 4.00 0.14 9.62
CA THR A 154 3.40 0.96 10.69
C THR A 154 3.17 2.38 10.19
N PRO A 155 1.99 2.96 10.50
CA PRO A 155 1.67 4.34 10.19
C PRO A 155 2.50 5.33 11.01
#